data_dd48fcc4e44d126c3922f1d0997515e0
#
_entry.id   dd48fcc4e44d126c3922f1d0997515e0
#
_cell.length_a   1.000
_cell.length_b   1.000
_cell.length_c   1.000
_cell.angle_alpha   90.00
_cell.angle_beta   90.00
_cell.angle_gamma   90.00
#
_symmetry.space_group_name_H-M   'P 1'
#
loop_
_entity.id
_entity.type
_entity.pdbx_description
1 polymer ?
#
loop_
_entity_poly.entity_id
_entity_poly.type
_entity_poly.pdbx_seq_one_letter_code
_entity_poly.pdbx_strand_id
1 'polypeptide(L)'
;MNEGRMVMSQPKSLMEIFLETIETALEKEIENAETEEKAREILNHFESADVEKIFNNFLSTVTKNTFSFIKTTMFEEVMRFRADEQEFLARQEQRWYRAFVASEAMYIMTLAAAEAYSKYIESLPKDEFQPKYWTYIAMKYIHGRAMQEFLEIITLMKNGFADGAYARWRSMYELSVISSFIVQYGENVAKKFYEASETEDRYEWARESNSFSAKKKHITFNDIQKVCSIDSDAWRKQYDLANKTVHASPQGTFGRLGDMGTHCVISVGRSDYGITTAGEHSAISLAQISA
;
A
#
# COMPACT_ATOMS: atom_id res chain seq x y z
N MET A 1 -3.87 45.62 -18.28
CA MET A 1 -4.07 45.48 -16.83
C MET A 1 -2.89 44.68 -16.29
N ASN A 2 -2.03 45.36 -15.52
CA ASN A 2 -0.81 44.77 -14.97
C ASN A 2 -1.20 43.89 -13.78
N GLU A 3 -1.12 42.59 -13.95
CA GLU A 3 -1.17 41.66 -12.81
C GLU A 3 0.20 41.70 -12.12
N GLY A 4 0.27 42.38 -10.98
CA GLY A 4 1.43 42.34 -10.13
C GLY A 4 1.61 40.91 -9.55
N ARG A 5 2.54 40.17 -10.16
CA ARG A 5 3.08 38.94 -9.53
C ARG A 5 3.76 39.34 -8.22
N MET A 6 3.08 39.05 -7.09
CA MET A 6 3.72 39.08 -5.79
C MET A 6 4.85 38.05 -5.83
N VAL A 7 6.08 38.48 -5.93
CA VAL A 7 7.26 37.62 -5.76
C VAL A 7 7.30 37.26 -4.27
N MET A 8 6.77 36.11 -3.91
CA MET A 8 7.02 35.54 -2.59
C MET A 8 8.52 35.27 -2.49
N SER A 9 9.19 35.98 -1.57
CA SER A 9 10.56 35.67 -1.20
C SER A 9 10.65 34.23 -0.76
N GLN A 10 11.62 33.47 -1.26
CA GLN A 10 11.84 32.11 -0.79
C GLN A 10 12.05 32.11 0.73
N PRO A 11 11.46 31.16 1.47
CA PRO A 11 11.66 31.07 2.91
C PRO A 11 13.15 30.85 3.18
N LYS A 12 13.70 31.64 4.13
CA LYS A 12 15.09 31.49 4.57
C LYS A 12 15.34 30.07 5.09
N SER A 13 16.50 29.54 4.78
CA SER A 13 16.93 28.25 5.34
C SER A 13 17.18 28.37 6.87
N LEU A 14 17.11 27.26 7.60
CA LEU A 14 17.44 27.22 9.02
C LEU A 14 18.86 27.72 9.30
N MET A 15 19.79 27.50 8.38
CA MET A 15 21.16 27.99 8.50
C MET A 15 21.24 29.52 8.36
N GLU A 16 20.52 30.12 7.42
CA GLU A 16 20.44 31.57 7.27
C GLU A 16 19.83 32.22 8.51
N ILE A 17 18.76 31.66 9.08
CA ILE A 17 18.14 32.15 10.31
C ILE A 17 19.11 32.00 11.51
N PHE A 18 19.88 30.91 11.56
CA PHE A 18 20.87 30.72 12.62
C PHE A 18 22.01 31.72 12.53
N LEU A 19 22.55 31.98 11.33
CA LEU A 19 23.60 32.99 11.11
C LEU A 19 23.12 34.39 11.51
N GLU A 20 21.92 34.78 11.09
CA GLU A 20 21.32 36.06 11.52
C GLU A 20 21.15 36.13 13.07
N THR A 21 20.87 35.02 13.71
CA THR A 21 20.75 34.96 15.17
C THR A 21 22.12 35.21 15.84
N ILE A 22 23.21 34.67 15.28
CA ILE A 22 24.57 34.93 15.76
C ILE A 22 24.95 36.40 15.53
N GLU A 23 24.71 36.93 14.33
CA GLU A 23 24.97 38.33 14.01
C GLU A 23 24.23 39.27 14.98
N THR A 24 22.94 39.04 15.19
CA THR A 24 22.12 39.87 16.11
C THR A 24 22.61 39.75 17.55
N ALA A 25 23.06 38.59 17.99
CA ALA A 25 23.61 38.41 19.34
C ALA A 25 24.93 39.15 19.52
N LEU A 26 25.81 39.08 18.52
CA LEU A 26 27.08 39.80 18.48
C LEU A 26 26.87 41.31 18.44
N GLU A 27 25.99 41.81 17.59
CA GLU A 27 25.66 43.23 17.47
C GLU A 27 25.16 43.80 18.81
N LYS A 28 24.28 43.06 19.48
CA LYS A 28 23.77 43.44 20.79
C LYS A 28 24.82 43.51 21.90
N GLU A 29 25.78 42.60 21.89
CA GLU A 29 26.90 42.60 22.81
C GLU A 29 27.85 43.77 22.54
N ILE A 30 28.10 44.07 21.27
CA ILE A 30 28.94 45.16 20.81
C ILE A 30 28.28 46.53 21.13
N GLU A 31 26.96 46.66 20.90
CA GLU A 31 26.20 47.89 21.24
C GLU A 31 26.19 48.20 22.74
N ASN A 32 26.24 47.15 23.57
CA ASN A 32 26.30 47.28 25.02
C ASN A 32 27.73 47.53 25.57
N ALA A 33 28.74 47.51 24.69
CA ALA A 33 30.14 47.79 25.07
C ALA A 33 30.33 49.29 25.33
N GLU A 34 30.74 49.66 26.54
CA GLU A 34 30.94 51.06 26.98
C GLU A 34 32.10 51.77 26.24
N THR A 35 33.00 51.01 25.58
CA THR A 35 34.20 51.54 24.83
C THR A 35 34.49 50.68 23.61
N GLU A 36 35.13 51.30 22.60
CA GLU A 36 35.63 50.58 21.39
C GLU A 36 36.61 49.45 21.72
N GLU A 37 37.37 49.61 22.80
CA GLU A 37 38.35 48.63 23.27
C GLU A 37 37.65 47.36 23.80
N LYS A 38 36.59 47.52 24.58
CA LYS A 38 35.71 46.41 25.04
C LYS A 38 35.00 45.73 23.85
N ALA A 39 34.52 46.50 22.86
CA ALA A 39 33.92 45.91 21.66
C ALA A 39 34.88 45.02 20.89
N ARG A 40 36.15 45.42 20.78
CA ARG A 40 37.20 44.59 20.18
C ARG A 40 37.56 43.35 20.99
N GLU A 41 37.53 43.46 22.33
CA GLU A 41 37.72 42.33 23.24
C GLU A 41 36.62 41.30 23.08
N ILE A 42 35.34 41.69 22.97
CA ILE A 42 34.20 40.79 22.70
C ILE A 42 34.41 40.03 21.43
N LEU A 43 34.79 40.73 20.34
CA LEU A 43 35.06 40.08 19.04
C LEU A 43 36.21 39.10 19.07
N ASN A 44 37.29 39.42 19.81
CA ASN A 44 38.46 38.56 19.90
C ASN A 44 38.31 37.38 20.87
N HIS A 45 37.37 37.43 21.78
CA HIS A 45 37.12 36.38 22.80
C HIS A 45 35.84 35.60 22.53
N PHE A 46 35.19 35.81 21.35
CA PHE A 46 34.03 35.03 20.95
C PHE A 46 34.45 33.59 20.64
N GLU A 47 34.29 32.75 21.67
CA GLU A 47 34.78 31.37 21.64
C GLU A 47 33.71 30.38 21.17
N SER A 48 34.12 29.16 20.88
CA SER A 48 33.20 28.08 20.49
C SER A 48 32.11 27.78 21.54
N ALA A 49 32.38 28.07 22.82
CA ALA A 49 31.39 27.94 23.91
C ALA A 49 30.24 28.94 23.80
N ASP A 50 30.49 30.14 23.29
CA ASP A 50 29.47 31.17 23.08
C ASP A 50 28.58 30.80 21.89
N VAL A 51 29.20 30.29 20.83
CA VAL A 51 28.46 29.74 19.67
C VAL A 51 27.57 28.59 20.08
N GLU A 52 28.04 27.67 20.91
CA GLU A 52 27.26 26.54 21.43
C GLU A 52 26.06 27.02 22.28
N LYS A 53 26.25 28.01 23.13
CA LYS A 53 25.17 28.60 23.93
C LYS A 53 24.11 29.29 23.06
N ILE A 54 24.53 30.03 22.04
CA ILE A 54 23.64 30.67 21.06
C ILE A 54 22.89 29.61 20.29
N PHE A 55 23.57 28.55 19.83
CA PHE A 55 22.97 27.43 19.12
C PHE A 55 21.90 26.72 19.95
N ASN A 56 22.19 26.42 21.22
CA ASN A 56 21.23 25.77 22.10
C ASN A 56 19.99 26.63 22.38
N ASN A 57 20.19 27.94 22.55
CA ASN A 57 19.10 28.90 22.70
C ASN A 57 18.28 29.03 21.40
N PHE A 58 18.91 29.07 20.24
CA PHE A 58 18.28 29.05 18.94
C PHE A 58 17.42 27.79 18.75
N LEU A 59 18.00 26.61 18.97
CA LEU A 59 17.27 25.35 18.88
C LEU A 59 16.06 25.31 19.82
N SER A 60 16.23 25.74 21.08
CA SER A 60 15.12 25.82 22.05
C SER A 60 14.03 26.74 21.58
N THR A 61 14.38 27.89 21.02
CA THR A 61 13.42 28.91 20.51
C THR A 61 12.70 28.39 19.28
N VAL A 62 13.43 27.86 18.30
CA VAL A 62 12.84 27.28 17.08
C VAL A 62 11.92 26.13 17.43
N THR A 63 12.36 25.24 18.34
CA THR A 63 11.53 24.11 18.79
C THR A 63 10.22 24.59 19.43
N LYS A 64 10.29 25.57 20.36
CA LYS A 64 9.10 26.13 21.02
C LYS A 64 8.17 26.81 20.03
N ASN A 65 8.72 27.62 19.10
CA ASN A 65 7.93 28.33 18.09
C ASN A 65 7.28 27.35 17.12
N THR A 66 8.03 26.34 16.64
CA THR A 66 7.51 25.28 15.77
C THR A 66 6.40 24.50 16.49
N PHE A 67 6.59 24.15 17.77
CA PHE A 67 5.58 23.43 18.54
C PHE A 67 4.32 24.28 18.77
N SER A 68 4.47 25.58 19.02
CA SER A 68 3.36 26.52 19.14
C SER A 68 2.63 26.69 17.81
N PHE A 69 3.36 26.84 16.72
CA PHE A 69 2.80 26.91 15.37
C PHE A 69 2.01 25.64 15.02
N ILE A 70 2.61 24.46 15.23
CA ILE A 70 1.93 23.17 15.01
C ILE A 70 0.65 23.10 15.82
N LYS A 71 0.66 23.48 17.10
CA LYS A 71 -0.54 23.44 17.94
C LYS A 71 -1.66 24.36 17.46
N THR A 72 -1.31 25.53 16.92
CA THR A 72 -2.29 26.52 16.48
C THR A 72 -2.80 26.28 15.07
N THR A 73 -1.98 25.73 14.17
CA THR A 73 -2.31 25.58 12.74
C THR A 73 -2.66 24.15 12.33
N MET A 74 -2.30 23.14 13.12
CA MET A 74 -2.47 21.73 12.76
C MET A 74 -3.93 21.38 12.44
N PHE A 75 -4.88 21.93 13.16
CA PHE A 75 -6.29 21.66 12.90
C PHE A 75 -6.70 22.15 11.50
N GLU A 76 -6.31 23.36 11.14
CA GLU A 76 -6.60 23.96 9.83
C GLU A 76 -5.92 23.17 8.69
N GLU A 77 -4.66 22.76 8.89
CA GLU A 77 -3.93 21.94 7.92
C GLU A 77 -4.59 20.57 7.71
N VAL A 78 -5.04 19.93 8.79
CA VAL A 78 -5.78 18.67 8.72
C VAL A 78 -7.13 18.85 7.98
N MET A 79 -7.84 19.96 8.25
CA MET A 79 -9.11 20.25 7.55
C MET A 79 -8.88 20.53 6.08
N ARG A 80 -7.80 21.22 5.69
CA ARG A 80 -7.39 21.43 4.31
C ARG A 80 -7.05 20.10 3.63
N PHE A 81 -6.23 19.28 4.27
CA PHE A 81 -5.90 17.94 3.78
C PHE A 81 -7.15 17.08 3.55
N ARG A 82 -8.14 17.13 4.45
CA ARG A 82 -9.42 16.42 4.27
C ARG A 82 -10.25 16.96 3.11
N ALA A 83 -10.22 18.27 2.89
CA ALA A 83 -10.91 18.87 1.74
C ALA A 83 -10.28 18.42 0.42
N ASP A 84 -8.96 18.42 0.32
CA ASP A 84 -8.20 17.92 -0.83
C ASP A 84 -8.48 16.43 -1.08
N GLU A 85 -8.59 15.64 -0.01
CA GLU A 85 -8.99 14.23 -0.08
C GLU A 85 -10.38 14.05 -0.69
N GLN A 86 -11.37 14.82 -0.24
CA GLN A 86 -12.73 14.73 -0.77
C GLN A 86 -12.79 15.13 -2.26
N GLU A 87 -12.04 16.16 -2.63
CA GLU A 87 -11.91 16.58 -4.02
C GLU A 87 -11.26 15.49 -4.89
N PHE A 88 -10.20 14.86 -4.40
CA PHE A 88 -9.57 13.72 -5.08
C PHE A 88 -10.58 12.58 -5.29
N LEU A 89 -11.31 12.17 -4.24
CA LEU A 89 -12.29 11.08 -4.31
C LEU A 89 -13.39 11.39 -5.34
N ALA A 90 -13.87 12.62 -5.38
CA ALA A 90 -14.89 13.05 -6.35
C ALA A 90 -14.36 12.97 -7.80
N ARG A 91 -13.12 13.43 -8.06
CA ARG A 91 -12.47 13.32 -9.38
C ARG A 91 -12.25 11.87 -9.78
N GLN A 92 -11.79 11.05 -8.83
CA GLN A 92 -11.54 9.62 -9.02
C GLN A 92 -12.83 8.88 -9.38
N GLU A 93 -13.90 9.11 -8.65
CA GLU A 93 -15.24 8.55 -8.95
C GLU A 93 -15.74 9.00 -10.33
N GLN A 94 -15.64 10.27 -10.67
CA GLN A 94 -16.04 10.77 -11.98
C GLN A 94 -15.26 10.13 -13.12
N ARG A 95 -13.93 10.00 -12.97
CA ARG A 95 -13.04 9.46 -13.99
C ARG A 95 -13.27 7.98 -14.24
N TRP A 96 -13.45 7.20 -13.16
CA TRP A 96 -13.50 5.74 -13.19
C TRP A 96 -14.90 5.16 -12.93
N TYR A 97 -15.94 6.00 -12.92
CA TYR A 97 -17.32 5.64 -12.57
C TYR A 97 -17.77 4.31 -13.18
N ARG A 98 -17.61 4.14 -14.50
CA ARG A 98 -18.05 2.92 -15.19
C ARG A 98 -17.28 1.68 -14.73
N ALA A 99 -16.00 1.81 -14.48
CA ALA A 99 -15.17 0.71 -14.00
C ALA A 99 -15.54 0.31 -12.56
N PHE A 100 -15.76 1.30 -11.69
CA PHE A 100 -16.17 1.04 -10.30
C PHE A 100 -17.56 0.41 -10.24
N VAL A 101 -18.54 0.93 -10.98
CA VAL A 101 -19.87 0.33 -11.06
C VAL A 101 -19.83 -1.09 -11.61
N ALA A 102 -19.02 -1.36 -12.64
CA ALA A 102 -18.82 -2.72 -13.16
C ALA A 102 -18.20 -3.66 -12.12
N SER A 103 -17.20 -3.19 -11.36
CA SER A 103 -16.57 -3.99 -10.29
C SER A 103 -17.55 -4.26 -9.14
N GLU A 104 -18.34 -3.28 -8.73
CA GLU A 104 -19.38 -3.44 -7.72
C GLU A 104 -20.50 -4.38 -8.18
N ALA A 105 -20.94 -4.25 -9.44
CA ALA A 105 -21.90 -5.17 -10.04
C ALA A 105 -21.34 -6.61 -10.07
N MET A 106 -20.09 -6.79 -10.43
CA MET A 106 -19.42 -8.08 -10.39
C MET A 106 -19.42 -8.66 -8.97
N TYR A 107 -19.10 -7.86 -7.94
CA TYR A 107 -19.19 -8.30 -6.55
C TYR A 107 -20.59 -8.76 -6.18
N ILE A 108 -21.64 -8.00 -6.53
CA ILE A 108 -23.04 -8.35 -6.24
C ILE A 108 -23.45 -9.65 -6.95
N MET A 109 -23.06 -9.80 -8.21
CA MET A 109 -23.33 -11.04 -8.97
C MET A 109 -22.62 -12.25 -8.36
N THR A 110 -21.38 -12.08 -7.94
CA THR A 110 -20.60 -13.13 -7.31
C THR A 110 -21.14 -13.50 -5.94
N LEU A 111 -21.69 -12.54 -5.18
CA LEU A 111 -22.40 -12.80 -3.94
C LEU A 111 -23.65 -13.65 -4.16
N ALA A 112 -24.45 -13.29 -5.18
CA ALA A 112 -25.63 -14.09 -5.56
C ALA A 112 -25.25 -15.52 -6.00
N ALA A 113 -24.13 -15.66 -6.74
CA ALA A 113 -23.60 -16.98 -7.10
C ALA A 113 -23.18 -17.80 -5.87
N ALA A 114 -22.55 -17.18 -4.88
CA ALA A 114 -22.18 -17.83 -3.61
C ALA A 114 -23.40 -18.34 -2.82
N GLU A 115 -24.46 -17.54 -2.78
CA GLU A 115 -25.72 -17.93 -2.17
C GLU A 115 -26.38 -19.10 -2.91
N ALA A 116 -26.40 -19.04 -4.25
CA ALA A 116 -26.93 -20.12 -5.09
C ALA A 116 -26.12 -21.41 -4.91
N TYR A 117 -24.79 -21.32 -4.85
CA TYR A 117 -23.89 -22.44 -4.57
C TYR A 117 -24.17 -23.06 -3.19
N SER A 118 -24.33 -22.24 -2.14
CA SER A 118 -24.67 -22.73 -0.81
C SER A 118 -26.00 -23.49 -0.80
N LYS A 119 -27.04 -22.95 -1.43
CA LYS A 119 -28.33 -23.63 -1.56
C LYS A 119 -28.26 -24.93 -2.35
N TYR A 120 -27.47 -24.93 -3.43
CA TYR A 120 -27.21 -26.13 -4.21
C TYR A 120 -26.58 -27.23 -3.36
N ILE A 121 -25.51 -26.94 -2.60
CA ILE A 121 -24.85 -27.90 -1.72
C ILE A 121 -25.81 -28.43 -0.65
N GLU A 122 -26.62 -27.58 -0.05
CA GLU A 122 -27.63 -27.97 0.98
C GLU A 122 -28.72 -28.87 0.39
N SER A 123 -28.99 -28.79 -0.91
CA SER A 123 -29.96 -29.60 -1.62
C SER A 123 -29.45 -30.96 -2.06
N LEU A 124 -28.12 -31.20 -2.00
CA LEU A 124 -27.53 -32.46 -2.48
C LEU A 124 -27.91 -33.65 -1.56
N PRO A 125 -28.23 -34.79 -2.18
CA PRO A 125 -28.35 -36.07 -1.42
C PRO A 125 -27.05 -36.39 -0.68
N LYS A 126 -27.15 -37.05 0.45
CA LYS A 126 -26.01 -37.37 1.31
C LYS A 126 -24.91 -38.16 0.59
N ASP A 127 -25.29 -39.07 -0.28
CA ASP A 127 -24.42 -39.91 -1.07
C ASP A 127 -23.65 -39.14 -2.18
N GLU A 128 -24.18 -38.00 -2.64
CA GLU A 128 -23.52 -37.09 -3.55
C GLU A 128 -22.64 -36.06 -2.81
N PHE A 129 -23.08 -35.59 -1.66
CA PHE A 129 -22.40 -34.58 -0.85
C PHE A 129 -21.14 -35.11 -0.18
N GLN A 130 -21.25 -36.29 0.52
CA GLN A 130 -20.15 -36.83 1.32
C GLN A 130 -18.86 -37.09 0.56
N PRO A 131 -18.85 -37.60 -0.70
CA PRO A 131 -17.62 -37.85 -1.45
C PRO A 131 -16.85 -36.57 -1.84
N LYS A 132 -17.49 -35.40 -1.72
CA LYS A 132 -16.93 -34.09 -2.11
C LYS A 132 -16.99 -33.06 -1.00
N TYR A 133 -17.21 -33.50 0.22
CA TYR A 133 -17.41 -32.64 1.39
C TYR A 133 -16.32 -31.58 1.57
N TRP A 134 -15.06 -32.01 1.57
CA TRP A 134 -13.93 -31.10 1.78
C TRP A 134 -13.71 -30.16 0.61
N THR A 135 -13.96 -30.62 -0.60
CA THR A 135 -13.91 -29.79 -1.81
C THR A 135 -14.95 -28.67 -1.72
N TYR A 136 -16.19 -28.96 -1.36
CA TYR A 136 -17.23 -27.95 -1.20
C TYR A 136 -16.89 -26.96 -0.09
N ILE A 137 -16.38 -27.41 1.04
CA ILE A 137 -15.96 -26.55 2.14
C ILE A 137 -14.80 -25.65 1.72
N ALA A 138 -13.75 -26.22 1.13
CA ALA A 138 -12.60 -25.45 0.68
C ALA A 138 -13.01 -24.35 -0.33
N MET A 139 -13.83 -24.69 -1.34
CA MET A 139 -14.30 -23.73 -2.34
C MET A 139 -15.12 -22.59 -1.70
N LYS A 140 -16.02 -22.92 -0.77
CA LYS A 140 -16.83 -21.91 -0.05
C LYS A 140 -15.96 -20.91 0.69
N TYR A 141 -14.94 -21.37 1.41
CA TYR A 141 -14.02 -20.49 2.17
C TYR A 141 -13.08 -19.68 1.26
N ILE A 142 -12.53 -20.32 0.22
CA ILE A 142 -11.68 -19.63 -0.78
C ILE A 142 -12.47 -18.53 -1.48
N HIS A 143 -13.68 -18.83 -1.94
CA HIS A 143 -14.55 -17.88 -2.61
C HIS A 143 -14.92 -16.70 -1.69
N GLY A 144 -15.33 -16.96 -0.44
CA GLY A 144 -15.63 -15.91 0.52
C GLY A 144 -14.43 -14.99 0.78
N ARG A 145 -13.24 -15.56 0.92
CA ARG A 145 -12.00 -14.78 1.06
C ARG A 145 -11.67 -13.96 -0.19
N ALA A 146 -11.83 -14.53 -1.38
CA ALA A 146 -11.60 -13.83 -2.64
C ALA A 146 -12.56 -12.64 -2.80
N MET A 147 -13.83 -12.79 -2.42
CA MET A 147 -14.80 -11.70 -2.42
C MET A 147 -14.42 -10.58 -1.46
N GLN A 148 -13.96 -10.90 -0.26
CA GLN A 148 -13.46 -9.91 0.70
C GLN A 148 -12.25 -9.15 0.13
N GLU A 149 -11.27 -9.88 -0.42
CA GLU A 149 -10.08 -9.28 -1.03
C GLU A 149 -10.44 -8.38 -2.23
N PHE A 150 -11.45 -8.76 -3.00
CA PHE A 150 -11.95 -7.95 -4.11
C PHE A 150 -12.54 -6.61 -3.65
N LEU A 151 -13.34 -6.60 -2.57
CA LEU A 151 -13.83 -5.35 -1.97
C LEU A 151 -12.70 -4.47 -1.43
N GLU A 152 -11.68 -5.07 -0.82
CA GLU A 152 -10.50 -4.33 -0.37
C GLU A 152 -9.77 -3.68 -1.55
N ILE A 153 -9.63 -4.40 -2.68
CA ILE A 153 -9.02 -3.90 -3.92
C ILE A 153 -9.85 -2.72 -4.48
N ILE A 154 -11.16 -2.85 -4.58
CA ILE A 154 -12.05 -1.77 -5.03
C ILE A 154 -11.88 -0.54 -4.13
N THR A 155 -11.86 -0.72 -2.82
CA THR A 155 -11.67 0.35 -1.85
C THR A 155 -10.33 1.07 -2.04
N LEU A 156 -9.25 0.31 -2.21
CA LEU A 156 -7.91 0.85 -2.46
C LEU A 156 -7.86 1.62 -3.78
N MET A 157 -8.46 1.10 -4.84
CA MET A 157 -8.54 1.77 -6.15
C MET A 157 -9.34 3.07 -6.08
N LYS A 158 -10.52 3.08 -5.44
CA LYS A 158 -11.33 4.28 -5.24
C LYS A 158 -10.56 5.36 -4.47
N ASN A 159 -9.69 4.94 -3.57
CA ASN A 159 -8.86 5.81 -2.77
C ASN A 159 -7.51 6.17 -3.43
N GLY A 160 -7.23 5.75 -4.66
CA GLY A 160 -6.01 6.10 -5.38
C GLY A 160 -4.75 5.36 -4.90
N PHE A 161 -4.89 4.18 -4.31
CA PHE A 161 -3.78 3.35 -3.82
C PHE A 161 -3.54 2.14 -4.73
N ALA A 162 -3.10 2.39 -5.96
CA ALA A 162 -2.89 1.36 -6.98
C ALA A 162 -1.90 0.26 -6.56
N ASP A 163 -0.78 0.64 -5.95
CA ASP A 163 0.22 -0.31 -5.45
C ASP A 163 -0.36 -1.23 -4.36
N GLY A 164 -1.13 -0.66 -3.42
CA GLY A 164 -1.81 -1.43 -2.38
C GLY A 164 -2.87 -2.38 -2.96
N ALA A 165 -3.64 -1.91 -3.93
CA ALA A 165 -4.63 -2.71 -4.65
C ALA A 165 -3.97 -3.89 -5.39
N TYR A 166 -2.84 -3.64 -6.04
CA TYR A 166 -2.09 -4.67 -6.77
C TYR A 166 -1.38 -5.66 -5.85
N ALA A 167 -0.86 -5.18 -4.74
CA ALA A 167 -0.32 -6.03 -3.68
C ALA A 167 -1.39 -6.98 -3.11
N ARG A 168 -2.64 -6.50 -2.99
CA ARG A 168 -3.78 -7.31 -2.54
C ARG A 168 -4.23 -8.30 -3.60
N TRP A 169 -4.25 -7.90 -4.88
CA TRP A 169 -4.51 -8.81 -5.99
C TRP A 169 -3.55 -10.01 -6.00
N ARG A 170 -2.30 -9.86 -5.64
CA ARG A 170 -1.36 -10.98 -5.53
C ARG A 170 -1.92 -12.12 -4.67
N SER A 171 -2.50 -11.80 -3.51
CA SER A 171 -3.13 -12.80 -2.64
C SER A 171 -4.34 -13.46 -3.31
N MET A 172 -5.14 -12.67 -4.00
CA MET A 172 -6.31 -13.16 -4.74
C MET A 172 -5.91 -14.09 -5.91
N TYR A 173 -4.82 -13.78 -6.59
CA TYR A 173 -4.25 -14.66 -7.60
C TYR A 173 -3.76 -15.98 -7.00
N GLU A 174 -3.11 -15.95 -5.83
CA GLU A 174 -2.75 -17.18 -5.11
C GLU A 174 -3.99 -18.04 -4.80
N LEU A 175 -5.11 -17.43 -4.41
CA LEU A 175 -6.38 -18.13 -4.20
C LEU A 175 -6.93 -18.75 -5.49
N SER A 176 -6.81 -18.08 -6.65
CA SER A 176 -7.27 -18.64 -7.93
C SER A 176 -6.46 -19.87 -8.34
N VAL A 177 -5.15 -19.86 -8.12
CA VAL A 177 -4.28 -21.01 -8.36
C VAL A 177 -4.61 -22.16 -7.39
N ILE A 178 -4.77 -21.87 -6.11
CA ILE A 178 -5.09 -22.88 -5.08
C ILE A 178 -6.46 -23.51 -5.35
N SER A 179 -7.49 -22.72 -5.69
CA SER A 179 -8.82 -23.24 -6.01
C SER A 179 -8.78 -24.19 -7.21
N SER A 180 -8.13 -23.77 -8.29
CA SER A 180 -7.95 -24.60 -9.48
C SER A 180 -7.17 -25.88 -9.19
N PHE A 181 -6.12 -25.81 -8.37
CA PHE A 181 -5.35 -26.99 -7.96
C PHE A 181 -6.21 -27.98 -7.14
N ILE A 182 -7.01 -27.49 -6.20
CA ILE A 182 -7.90 -28.33 -5.40
C ILE A 182 -8.96 -28.99 -6.28
N VAL A 183 -9.57 -28.25 -7.20
CA VAL A 183 -10.55 -28.82 -8.14
C VAL A 183 -9.90 -29.88 -9.05
N GLN A 184 -8.68 -29.65 -9.52
CA GLN A 184 -7.95 -30.58 -10.37
C GLN A 184 -7.58 -31.89 -9.67
N TYR A 185 -7.18 -31.86 -8.40
CA TYR A 185 -6.68 -33.02 -7.66
C TYR A 185 -7.68 -33.60 -6.64
N GLY A 186 -8.77 -32.90 -6.38
CA GLY A 186 -9.97 -33.44 -5.73
C GLY A 186 -9.91 -33.49 -4.20
N GLU A 187 -10.78 -34.36 -3.69
CA GLU A 187 -11.23 -34.39 -2.29
C GLU A 187 -10.11 -34.58 -1.25
N ASN A 188 -9.13 -35.45 -1.50
CA ASN A 188 -8.04 -35.70 -0.56
C ASN A 188 -7.15 -34.46 -0.40
N VAL A 189 -6.89 -33.76 -1.50
CA VAL A 189 -6.13 -32.51 -1.50
C VAL A 189 -6.91 -31.42 -0.76
N ALA A 190 -8.21 -31.30 -1.03
CA ALA A 190 -9.09 -30.38 -0.29
C ALA A 190 -9.10 -30.64 1.22
N LYS A 191 -9.17 -31.91 1.63
CA LYS A 191 -9.08 -32.31 3.03
C LYS A 191 -7.76 -31.89 3.65
N LYS A 192 -6.64 -32.15 2.99
CA LYS A 192 -5.31 -31.78 3.47
C LYS A 192 -5.12 -30.28 3.52
N PHE A 193 -5.68 -29.53 2.59
CA PHE A 193 -5.70 -28.07 2.61
C PHE A 193 -6.43 -27.54 3.86
N TYR A 194 -7.58 -28.12 4.20
CA TYR A 194 -8.33 -27.76 5.41
C TYR A 194 -7.52 -28.10 6.69
N GLU A 195 -6.99 -29.33 6.79
CA GLU A 195 -6.19 -29.78 7.93
C GLU A 195 -4.93 -28.91 8.14
N ALA A 196 -4.35 -28.39 7.06
CA ALA A 196 -3.18 -27.52 7.11
C ALA A 196 -3.47 -26.14 7.75
N SER A 197 -4.74 -25.75 7.93
CA SER A 197 -5.10 -24.52 8.64
C SER A 197 -4.61 -24.48 10.10
N GLU A 198 -4.34 -25.63 10.68
CA GLU A 198 -3.85 -25.81 12.06
C GLU A 198 -2.32 -26.01 12.12
N THR A 199 -1.62 -25.94 10.99
CA THR A 199 -0.19 -26.20 10.88
C THR A 199 0.58 -24.96 10.44
N GLU A 200 1.90 -24.94 10.68
CA GLU A 200 2.79 -23.87 10.18
C GLU A 200 3.20 -24.09 8.70
N ASP A 201 2.95 -25.27 8.13
CA ASP A 201 3.33 -25.64 6.78
C ASP A 201 2.38 -25.04 5.74
N ARG A 202 2.90 -24.05 5.01
CA ARG A 202 2.09 -23.26 4.09
C ARG A 202 1.59 -24.02 2.86
N TYR A 203 2.37 -24.95 2.30
CA TYR A 203 2.09 -25.61 1.02
C TYR A 203 2.32 -27.13 1.01
N GLU A 204 2.72 -27.76 2.12
CA GLU A 204 2.98 -29.21 2.17
C GLU A 204 1.71 -30.07 1.94
N TRP A 205 0.52 -29.52 2.21
CA TRP A 205 -0.76 -30.14 1.89
C TRP A 205 -0.91 -30.50 0.40
N ALA A 206 -0.26 -29.75 -0.50
CA ALA A 206 -0.32 -30.00 -1.93
C ALA A 206 0.38 -31.32 -2.35
N ARG A 207 1.21 -31.88 -1.49
CA ARG A 207 1.90 -33.15 -1.71
C ARG A 207 0.92 -34.32 -1.91
N GLU A 208 -0.29 -34.23 -1.34
CA GLU A 208 -1.36 -35.21 -1.50
C GLU A 208 -1.80 -35.40 -2.97
N SER A 209 -1.55 -34.42 -3.84
CA SER A 209 -1.79 -34.53 -5.29
C SER A 209 -0.94 -35.58 -5.98
N ASN A 210 0.14 -36.06 -5.36
CA ASN A 210 1.17 -36.94 -5.93
C ASN A 210 1.89 -36.36 -7.17
N SER A 211 1.76 -35.05 -7.41
CA SER A 211 2.38 -34.38 -8.57
C SER A 211 3.82 -33.93 -8.30
N PHE A 212 4.30 -34.10 -7.09
CA PHE A 212 5.63 -33.65 -6.68
C PHE A 212 6.54 -34.80 -6.34
N SER A 213 7.83 -34.70 -6.71
CA SER A 213 8.82 -35.71 -6.37
C SER A 213 8.94 -35.90 -4.86
N ALA A 214 9.00 -37.13 -4.38
CA ALA A 214 9.25 -37.49 -2.97
C ALA A 214 10.59 -36.92 -2.44
N LYS A 215 11.55 -36.66 -3.33
CA LYS A 215 12.87 -36.10 -2.97
C LYS A 215 12.81 -34.58 -2.74
N LYS A 216 11.73 -33.92 -3.12
CA LYS A 216 11.59 -32.48 -2.93
C LYS A 216 11.35 -32.14 -1.46
N LYS A 217 12.28 -31.36 -0.89
CA LYS A 217 12.29 -31.04 0.54
C LYS A 217 11.09 -30.18 0.97
N HIS A 218 10.76 -29.16 0.19
CA HIS A 218 9.65 -28.24 0.45
C HIS A 218 8.88 -27.94 -0.81
N ILE A 219 7.56 -27.79 -0.69
CA ILE A 219 6.69 -27.32 -1.77
C ILE A 219 6.52 -25.81 -1.65
N THR A 220 6.64 -25.13 -2.77
CA THR A 220 6.45 -23.68 -2.88
C THR A 220 5.22 -23.35 -3.71
N PHE A 221 4.70 -22.11 -3.63
CA PHE A 221 3.61 -21.66 -4.50
C PHE A 221 3.95 -21.82 -5.99
N ASN A 222 5.18 -21.50 -6.39
CA ASN A 222 5.64 -21.68 -7.77
C ASN A 222 5.60 -23.16 -8.24
N ASP A 223 5.73 -24.11 -7.34
CA ASP A 223 5.58 -25.53 -7.68
C ASP A 223 4.13 -25.90 -7.96
N ILE A 224 3.21 -25.43 -7.10
CA ILE A 224 1.77 -25.61 -7.29
C ILE A 224 1.34 -24.96 -8.61
N GLN A 225 1.76 -23.72 -8.86
CA GLN A 225 1.46 -22.99 -10.08
C GLN A 225 1.88 -23.75 -11.36
N LYS A 226 3.05 -24.42 -11.35
CA LYS A 226 3.58 -25.16 -12.50
C LYS A 226 2.76 -26.40 -12.89
N VAL A 227 2.06 -27.00 -11.93
CA VAL A 227 1.27 -28.22 -12.15
C VAL A 227 -0.24 -27.95 -12.17
N CYS A 228 -0.63 -26.71 -11.97
CA CYS A 228 -2.00 -26.25 -12.02
C CYS A 228 -2.45 -25.99 -13.45
N SER A 229 -3.74 -26.21 -13.75
CA SER A 229 -4.34 -26.02 -15.08
C SER A 229 -4.49 -24.55 -15.50
N ILE A 230 -4.31 -23.60 -14.59
CA ILE A 230 -4.31 -22.17 -14.92
C ILE A 230 -3.05 -21.84 -15.73
N ASP A 231 -3.21 -21.12 -16.84
CA ASP A 231 -2.09 -20.65 -17.65
C ASP A 231 -1.15 -19.77 -16.81
N SER A 232 -0.06 -20.38 -16.36
CA SER A 232 0.89 -19.77 -15.44
C SER A 232 1.85 -18.78 -16.12
N ASP A 233 2.11 -18.94 -17.42
CA ASP A 233 3.11 -18.12 -18.12
C ASP A 233 2.60 -16.69 -18.37
N ALA A 234 1.32 -16.52 -18.69
CA ALA A 234 0.70 -15.22 -18.85
C ALA A 234 0.71 -14.41 -17.54
N TRP A 235 0.48 -15.08 -16.41
CA TRP A 235 0.34 -14.44 -15.11
C TRP A 235 1.63 -14.32 -14.32
N ARG A 236 2.65 -15.13 -14.62
CA ARG A 236 3.91 -15.12 -13.89
C ARG A 236 4.55 -13.73 -13.82
N LYS A 237 4.63 -13.03 -14.95
CA LYS A 237 5.22 -11.67 -15.01
C LYS A 237 4.46 -10.68 -14.13
N GLN A 238 3.14 -10.79 -14.12
CA GLN A 238 2.28 -9.92 -13.32
C GLN A 238 2.39 -10.24 -11.83
N TYR A 239 2.43 -11.53 -11.50
CA TYR A 239 2.65 -11.99 -10.12
C TYR A 239 4.02 -11.58 -9.59
N ASP A 240 5.07 -11.68 -10.41
CA ASP A 240 6.42 -11.21 -10.06
C ASP A 240 6.47 -9.70 -9.85
N LEU A 241 5.73 -8.93 -10.65
CA LEU A 241 5.60 -7.49 -10.46
C LEU A 241 4.89 -7.17 -9.14
N ALA A 242 3.79 -7.85 -8.84
CA ALA A 242 3.09 -7.70 -7.57
C ALA A 242 3.96 -8.08 -6.36
N ASN A 243 4.78 -9.13 -6.47
CA ASN A 243 5.77 -9.48 -5.45
C ASN A 243 6.77 -8.34 -5.19
N LYS A 244 7.25 -7.67 -6.24
CA LYS A 244 8.15 -6.52 -6.11
C LYS A 244 7.49 -5.34 -5.41
N THR A 245 6.20 -5.11 -5.67
CA THR A 245 5.42 -4.04 -5.03
C THR A 245 5.23 -4.26 -3.51
N VAL A 246 5.11 -5.52 -3.08
CA VAL A 246 4.95 -5.88 -1.65
C VAL A 246 6.25 -5.76 -0.86
N HIS A 247 7.37 -6.05 -1.49
CA HIS A 247 8.66 -6.06 -0.81
C HIS A 247 9.36 -4.69 -0.92
N ALA A 248 10.06 -4.29 0.15
CA ALA A 248 10.93 -3.11 0.17
C ALA A 248 12.20 -3.36 -0.67
N SER A 249 12.00 -3.69 -1.94
CA SER A 249 13.06 -3.90 -2.93
C SER A 249 13.34 -2.61 -3.71
N PRO A 250 14.52 -2.47 -4.34
CA PRO A 250 14.75 -1.34 -5.25
C PRO A 250 13.69 -1.23 -6.33
N GLN A 251 13.24 -2.35 -6.91
CA GLN A 251 12.20 -2.37 -7.94
C GLN A 251 10.85 -1.89 -7.41
N GLY A 252 10.44 -2.34 -6.20
CA GLY A 252 9.19 -1.90 -5.56
C GLY A 252 9.26 -0.45 -5.08
N THR A 253 10.45 0.05 -4.77
CA THR A 253 10.66 1.43 -4.31
C THR A 253 10.62 2.44 -5.46
N PHE A 254 11.30 2.13 -6.58
CA PHE A 254 11.48 3.04 -7.71
C PHE A 254 10.53 2.76 -8.90
N GLY A 255 9.81 1.65 -8.91
CA GLY A 255 8.88 1.26 -10.00
C GLY A 255 7.44 1.12 -9.52
N ARG A 256 6.93 2.09 -8.78
CA ARG A 256 5.57 2.09 -8.25
C ARG A 256 4.53 2.32 -9.35
N LEU A 257 3.40 1.61 -9.28
CA LEU A 257 2.29 1.76 -10.25
C LEU A 257 1.63 3.13 -10.15
N GLY A 258 1.55 3.69 -8.94
CA GLY A 258 0.99 5.02 -8.69
C GLY A 258 1.93 6.17 -9.05
N ASP A 259 3.15 5.89 -9.55
CA ASP A 259 4.11 6.92 -9.93
C ASP A 259 3.83 7.43 -11.36
N MET A 260 4.00 8.75 -11.55
CA MET A 260 3.83 9.42 -12.84
C MET A 260 5.00 9.17 -13.81
N GLY A 261 6.01 8.38 -13.42
CA GLY A 261 7.18 8.07 -14.24
C GLY A 261 8.16 9.24 -14.44
N THR A 262 7.98 10.32 -13.70
CA THR A 262 8.92 11.46 -13.69
C THR A 262 9.71 11.43 -12.38
N HIS A 263 11.03 11.30 -12.47
CA HIS A 263 11.90 11.29 -11.29
C HIS A 263 11.90 12.60 -10.48
N CYS A 264 11.17 13.63 -10.96
CA CYS A 264 11.09 14.93 -10.32
C CYS A 264 10.01 15.04 -9.23
N VAL A 265 9.02 14.14 -9.21
CA VAL A 265 7.92 14.17 -8.26
C VAL A 265 7.72 12.78 -7.67
N ILE A 266 7.93 12.65 -6.38
CA ILE A 266 7.69 11.40 -5.64
C ILE A 266 6.24 11.38 -5.18
N SER A 267 5.50 10.36 -5.59
CA SER A 267 4.12 10.15 -5.15
C SER A 267 4.10 9.69 -3.69
N VAL A 268 3.72 10.58 -2.77
CA VAL A 268 3.64 10.30 -1.32
C VAL A 268 2.20 10.12 -0.83
N GLY A 269 1.22 10.15 -1.73
CA GLY A 269 -0.20 10.09 -1.39
C GLY A 269 -1.02 9.32 -2.41
N ARG A 270 -2.25 9.76 -2.58
CA ARG A 270 -3.21 9.22 -3.54
C ARG A 270 -2.79 9.54 -4.97
N SER A 271 -3.03 8.62 -5.90
CA SER A 271 -2.67 8.77 -7.31
C SER A 271 -3.78 8.28 -8.23
N ASP A 272 -3.95 8.95 -9.36
CA ASP A 272 -4.88 8.53 -10.44
C ASP A 272 -4.29 7.44 -11.33
N TYR A 273 -3.01 7.08 -11.14
CA TYR A 273 -2.27 6.16 -12.00
C TYR A 273 -2.30 4.73 -11.49
N GLY A 274 -2.11 3.76 -12.39
CA GLY A 274 -1.90 2.35 -12.08
C GLY A 274 -3.15 1.54 -11.70
N ILE A 275 -4.32 2.16 -11.63
CA ILE A 275 -5.56 1.54 -11.15
C ILE A 275 -6.07 0.46 -12.09
N THR A 276 -5.97 0.65 -13.40
CA THR A 276 -6.42 -0.32 -14.43
C THR A 276 -5.83 -1.70 -14.23
N THR A 277 -4.53 -1.77 -13.99
CA THR A 277 -3.83 -3.06 -13.81
C THR A 277 -4.41 -3.85 -12.63
N ALA A 278 -4.60 -3.21 -11.47
CA ALA A 278 -5.18 -3.88 -10.31
C ALA A 278 -6.63 -4.29 -10.56
N GLY A 279 -7.43 -3.44 -11.20
CA GLY A 279 -8.84 -3.68 -11.49
C GLY A 279 -9.07 -4.85 -12.45
N GLU A 280 -8.39 -4.85 -13.59
CA GLU A 280 -8.52 -5.91 -14.60
C GLU A 280 -8.07 -7.26 -14.05
N HIS A 281 -6.92 -7.31 -13.40
CA HIS A 281 -6.38 -8.56 -12.86
C HIS A 281 -7.24 -9.12 -11.73
N SER A 282 -7.80 -8.28 -10.86
CA SER A 282 -8.66 -8.74 -9.78
C SER A 282 -10.01 -9.26 -10.29
N ALA A 283 -10.59 -8.62 -11.31
CA ALA A 283 -11.82 -9.08 -11.94
C ALA A 283 -11.63 -10.47 -12.59
N ILE A 284 -10.53 -10.68 -13.31
CA ILE A 284 -10.21 -11.97 -13.92
C ILE A 284 -10.02 -13.06 -12.85
N SER A 285 -9.25 -12.76 -11.78
CA SER A 285 -9.02 -13.74 -10.70
C SER A 285 -10.31 -14.09 -9.96
N LEU A 286 -11.20 -13.11 -9.71
CA LEU A 286 -12.50 -13.38 -9.10
C LEU A 286 -13.36 -14.26 -10.02
N ALA A 287 -13.40 -13.97 -11.32
CA ALA A 287 -14.12 -14.81 -12.29
C ALA A 287 -13.63 -16.25 -12.29
N GLN A 288 -12.31 -16.45 -12.27
CA GLN A 288 -11.71 -17.80 -12.23
C GLN A 288 -12.06 -18.58 -10.97
N ILE A 289 -12.13 -17.90 -9.80
CA ILE A 289 -12.48 -18.55 -8.54
C ILE A 289 -13.99 -18.86 -8.48
N SER A 290 -14.82 -18.08 -9.17
CA SER A 290 -16.28 -18.19 -9.15
C SER A 290 -16.83 -19.16 -10.20
N ALA A 291 -16.03 -19.57 -11.19
CA ALA A 291 -16.39 -20.54 -12.23
C ALA A 291 -16.22 -21.99 -11.78
#